data_2f2f58e64789bba661cd6c10029250e8
#
_entry.id   2f2f58e64789bba661cd6c10029250e8
#
_cell.length_a   1.000
_cell.length_b   1.000
_cell.length_c   1.000
_cell.angle_alpha   90.00
_cell.angle_beta   90.00
_cell.angle_gamma   90.00
#
_symmetry.space_group_name_H-M   'P 1'
#
loop_
_entity.id
_entity.type
_entity.pdbx_description
1 polymer ?
#
loop_
_entity_poly.entity_id
_entity_poly.type
_entity_poly.pdbx_seq_one_letter_code
_entity_poly.pdbx_strand_id
1 'polypeptide(L)'
;MLDRGQPLSLWGSWWNAIQSLRPAFSRLRAFMWFATIVAGMTVRTELLGVTSIVRALNLRPNLYNLLRKHFHSSAVKLDRLSALWVQAVLRLFPSPVSVNGRLVLVGDGIKVPKRGKKMPAVKLLHQQSESNTKPEYIMGHSLQAVSLLVHAAQSVFAVPLAARIHEGLVWSNAEKRTLLDKMLGLLGILNIGSPCYFVVDAYYAAGKIVKGLLKQGHHLLSRAKSNAVAYAPADQKKGKKKRGAPRRYGKKIKLKSLLSDTRSMQEVASQPGLRRAQRHPSLLCL
;
A
#
# COMPACT_ATOMS: atom_id res chain seq x y z
N MET A 1 20.45 -25.61 23.42
CA MET A 1 19.11 -26.15 23.73
C MET A 1 18.23 -24.96 24.11
N LEU A 2 17.38 -24.46 23.20
CA LEU A 2 16.44 -23.39 23.52
C LEU A 2 15.17 -24.06 24.04
N ASP A 3 14.83 -23.71 25.26
CA ASP A 3 13.64 -24.16 25.98
C ASP A 3 12.37 -23.81 25.16
N ARG A 4 11.65 -24.82 24.68
CA ARG A 4 10.49 -24.72 23.78
C ARG A 4 9.16 -24.52 24.54
N GLY A 5 9.17 -24.08 25.79
CA GLY A 5 7.98 -24.13 26.64
C GLY A 5 7.47 -22.85 27.30
N GLN A 6 8.25 -21.79 27.36
CA GLN A 6 7.81 -20.55 28.00
C GLN A 6 7.30 -19.53 26.96
N PRO A 7 6.12 -18.89 27.16
CA PRO A 7 5.68 -17.81 26.31
C PRO A 7 6.73 -16.70 26.36
N LEU A 8 7.25 -16.31 25.19
CA LEU A 8 8.21 -15.21 25.09
C LEU A 8 7.62 -13.98 25.77
N SER A 9 8.40 -13.30 26.62
CA SER A 9 8.02 -11.99 27.13
C SER A 9 7.74 -11.03 25.97
N LEU A 10 6.92 -10.01 26.19
CA LEU A 10 6.65 -8.98 25.18
C LEU A 10 7.95 -8.42 24.56
N TRP A 11 8.96 -8.18 25.39
CA TRP A 11 10.29 -7.72 24.96
C TRP A 11 11.03 -8.76 24.11
N GLY A 12 10.93 -10.04 24.46
CA GLY A 12 11.51 -11.12 23.67
C GLY A 12 10.86 -11.23 22.29
N SER A 13 9.55 -11.14 22.22
CA SER A 13 8.81 -11.15 20.96
C SER A 13 9.16 -9.92 20.09
N TRP A 14 9.21 -8.72 20.70
CA TRP A 14 9.62 -7.49 20.03
C TRP A 14 11.05 -7.59 19.49
N TRP A 15 12.00 -8.07 20.32
CA TRP A 15 13.40 -8.22 19.93
C TRP A 15 13.57 -9.23 18.79
N ASN A 16 12.87 -10.35 18.83
CA ASN A 16 12.91 -11.34 17.75
C ASN A 16 12.38 -10.77 16.43
N ALA A 17 11.31 -9.97 16.48
CA ALA A 17 10.79 -9.27 15.31
C ALA A 17 11.84 -8.29 14.74
N ILE A 18 12.47 -7.47 15.60
CA ILE A 18 13.54 -6.54 15.20
C ILE A 18 14.75 -7.28 14.65
N GLN A 19 15.22 -8.34 15.30
CA GLN A 19 16.36 -9.15 14.84
C GLN A 19 16.14 -9.75 13.46
N SER A 20 14.91 -10.14 13.14
CA SER A 20 14.58 -10.67 11.80
C SER A 20 14.84 -9.67 10.66
N LEU A 21 14.92 -8.38 10.98
CA LEU A 21 15.20 -7.29 10.03
C LEU A 21 16.71 -7.02 9.87
N ARG A 22 17.56 -7.61 10.72
CA ARG A 22 19.03 -7.40 10.72
C ARG A 22 19.67 -7.54 9.34
N PRO A 23 19.28 -8.49 8.45
CA PRO A 23 19.90 -8.64 7.14
C PRO A 23 19.70 -7.45 6.17
N ALA A 24 18.83 -6.48 6.51
CA ALA A 24 18.68 -5.24 5.75
C ALA A 24 19.78 -4.21 6.02
N PHE A 25 20.66 -4.47 6.98
CA PHE A 25 21.69 -3.54 7.42
C PHE A 25 23.09 -4.11 7.15
N SER A 26 23.93 -3.39 6.42
CA SER A 26 25.30 -3.80 6.13
C SER A 26 26.24 -3.73 7.34
N ARG A 27 25.87 -2.95 8.38
CA ARG A 27 26.69 -2.75 9.59
C ARG A 27 25.86 -2.98 10.84
N LEU A 28 26.44 -3.67 11.83
CA LEU A 28 25.79 -3.89 13.14
C LEU A 28 25.41 -2.59 13.82
N ARG A 29 26.31 -1.60 13.81
CA ARG A 29 26.04 -0.27 14.39
C ARG A 29 24.79 0.40 13.80
N ALA A 30 24.59 0.30 12.49
CA ALA A 30 23.38 0.85 11.85
C ALA A 30 22.12 0.10 12.30
N PHE A 31 22.19 -1.22 12.44
CA PHE A 31 21.09 -2.02 12.98
C PHE A 31 20.77 -1.65 14.44
N MET A 32 21.76 -1.48 15.29
CA MET A 32 21.55 -1.08 16.68
C MET A 32 20.87 0.31 16.77
N TRP A 33 21.29 1.27 15.95
CA TRP A 33 20.59 2.56 15.87
C TRP A 33 19.15 2.44 15.38
N PHE A 34 18.90 1.57 14.41
CA PHE A 34 17.52 1.27 13.98
C PHE A 34 16.67 0.71 15.13
N ALA A 35 17.19 -0.29 15.85
CA ALA A 35 16.49 -0.84 17.02
C ALA A 35 16.22 0.21 18.10
N THR A 36 17.20 1.07 18.39
CA THR A 36 17.05 2.21 19.32
C THR A 36 15.95 3.19 18.84
N ILE A 37 15.93 3.52 17.53
CA ILE A 37 14.92 4.41 16.95
C ILE A 37 13.53 3.79 17.08
N VAL A 38 13.37 2.51 16.75
CA VAL A 38 12.08 1.82 16.87
C VAL A 38 11.63 1.78 18.33
N ALA A 39 12.51 1.45 19.28
CA ALA A 39 12.20 1.49 20.70
C ALA A 39 11.73 2.90 21.14
N GLY A 40 12.45 3.94 20.74
CA GLY A 40 12.04 5.32 21.03
C GLY A 40 10.71 5.72 20.39
N MET A 41 10.43 5.22 19.19
CA MET A 41 9.13 5.44 18.53
C MET A 41 7.97 4.77 19.27
N THR A 42 8.19 3.63 19.91
CA THR A 42 7.13 2.90 20.66
C THR A 42 6.81 3.54 22.01
N VAL A 43 7.78 4.16 22.66
CA VAL A 43 7.59 4.72 24.03
C VAL A 43 7.38 6.22 24.06
N ARG A 44 7.63 6.95 22.97
CA ARG A 44 7.44 8.39 22.92
C ARG A 44 5.96 8.78 22.97
N THR A 45 5.66 9.86 23.67
CA THR A 45 4.33 10.49 23.72
C THR A 45 4.18 11.65 22.72
N GLU A 46 5.31 12.20 22.25
CA GLU A 46 5.35 13.35 21.33
C GLU A 46 5.75 12.92 19.92
N LEU A 47 5.21 13.58 18.89
CA LEU A 47 5.54 13.30 17.48
C LEU A 47 6.55 14.31 16.89
N LEU A 48 7.51 14.77 17.68
CA LEU A 48 8.48 15.84 17.33
C LEU A 48 9.77 15.31 16.64
N GLY A 49 9.67 14.28 15.84
CA GLY A 49 10.82 13.76 15.08
C GLY A 49 11.89 13.14 15.97
N VAL A 50 13.18 13.34 15.63
CA VAL A 50 14.33 12.74 16.35
C VAL A 50 14.42 13.23 17.80
N THR A 51 14.06 14.48 18.07
CA THR A 51 14.09 15.06 19.41
C THR A 51 13.21 14.28 20.39
N SER A 52 12.02 13.84 19.95
CA SER A 52 11.13 13.05 20.81
C SER A 52 11.71 11.68 21.17
N ILE A 53 12.49 11.07 20.27
CA ILE A 53 13.19 9.80 20.54
C ILE A 53 14.29 10.01 21.58
N VAL A 54 15.08 11.08 21.44
CA VAL A 54 16.15 11.42 22.41
C VAL A 54 15.58 11.62 23.81
N ARG A 55 14.46 12.34 23.92
CA ARG A 55 13.78 12.56 25.20
C ARG A 55 13.17 11.28 25.77
N ALA A 56 12.41 10.55 24.96
CA ALA A 56 11.69 9.36 25.42
C ALA A 56 12.63 8.27 25.96
N LEU A 57 13.84 8.14 25.37
CA LEU A 57 14.85 7.18 25.80
C LEU A 57 15.90 7.78 26.73
N ASN A 58 15.73 9.04 27.17
CA ASN A 58 16.70 9.77 28.01
C ASN A 58 18.14 9.66 27.47
N LEU A 59 18.30 9.80 26.16
CA LEU A 59 19.61 9.72 25.51
C LEU A 59 20.40 11.02 25.71
N ARG A 60 21.72 10.92 25.72
CA ARG A 60 22.59 12.10 25.78
C ARG A 60 22.33 13.01 24.56
N PRO A 61 22.24 14.35 24.71
CA PRO A 61 21.91 15.28 23.63
C PRO A 61 22.83 15.20 22.41
N ASN A 62 24.13 14.86 22.61
CA ASN A 62 25.09 14.69 21.52
C ASN A 62 24.73 13.52 20.57
N LEU A 63 23.92 12.58 20.99
CA LEU A 63 23.45 11.46 20.17
C LEU A 63 22.39 11.88 19.13
N TYR A 64 21.76 13.06 19.27
CA TYR A 64 20.84 13.62 18.30
C TYR A 64 21.41 13.59 16.87
N ASN A 65 22.64 14.08 16.70
CA ASN A 65 23.27 14.11 15.39
C ASN A 65 23.58 12.72 14.83
N LEU A 66 23.87 11.73 15.67
CA LEU A 66 24.07 10.35 15.23
C LEU A 66 22.76 9.71 14.77
N LEU A 67 21.68 9.92 15.51
CA LEU A 67 20.33 9.47 15.12
C LEU A 67 19.90 10.13 13.81
N ARG A 68 20.11 11.44 13.65
CA ARG A 68 19.79 12.15 12.40
C ARG A 68 20.58 11.59 11.21
N LYS A 69 21.90 11.34 11.37
CA LYS A 69 22.75 10.74 10.33
C LYS A 69 22.31 9.33 9.95
N HIS A 70 21.71 8.58 10.87
CA HIS A 70 21.21 7.23 10.60
C HIS A 70 20.17 7.22 9.45
N PHE A 71 19.26 8.21 9.40
CA PHE A 71 18.24 8.30 8.35
C PHE A 71 18.81 8.59 6.95
N HIS A 72 20.07 9.02 6.86
CA HIS A 72 20.80 9.23 5.60
C HIS A 72 21.82 8.13 5.32
N SER A 73 21.83 7.07 6.13
CA SER A 73 22.85 6.04 6.04
C SER A 73 22.62 5.08 4.86
N SER A 74 23.58 4.93 3.98
CA SER A 74 23.59 3.91 2.93
C SER A 74 23.68 2.47 3.46
N ALA A 75 23.98 2.30 4.76
CA ALA A 75 24.01 1.00 5.42
C ALA A 75 22.59 0.38 5.59
N VAL A 76 21.53 1.16 5.44
CA VAL A 76 20.13 0.69 5.46
C VAL A 76 19.69 0.39 4.04
N LYS A 77 19.41 -0.88 3.75
CA LYS A 77 18.87 -1.32 2.46
C LYS A 77 17.35 -1.34 2.53
N LEU A 78 16.72 -0.20 2.19
CA LEU A 78 15.31 0.07 2.45
C LEU A 78 14.35 -0.92 1.79
N ASP A 79 14.63 -1.34 0.55
CA ASP A 79 13.78 -2.32 -0.15
C ASP A 79 13.88 -3.69 0.49
N ARG A 80 15.09 -4.11 0.88
CA ARG A 80 15.30 -5.35 1.62
C ARG A 80 14.63 -5.30 3.01
N LEU A 81 14.68 -4.15 3.69
CA LEU A 81 13.99 -3.95 4.96
C LEU A 81 12.48 -4.12 4.78
N SER A 82 11.89 -3.54 3.74
CA SER A 82 10.46 -3.68 3.43
C SER A 82 10.07 -5.14 3.17
N ALA A 83 10.85 -5.87 2.37
CA ALA A 83 10.60 -7.28 2.10
C ALA A 83 10.72 -8.16 3.36
N LEU A 84 11.73 -7.93 4.20
CA LEU A 84 11.89 -8.64 5.48
C LEU A 84 10.77 -8.30 6.47
N TRP A 85 10.29 -7.05 6.45
CA TRP A 85 9.15 -6.64 7.28
C TRP A 85 7.87 -7.38 6.89
N VAL A 86 7.61 -7.56 5.61
CA VAL A 86 6.48 -8.41 5.14
C VAL A 86 6.59 -9.81 5.73
N GLN A 87 7.76 -10.43 5.68
CA GLN A 87 7.98 -11.76 6.24
C GLN A 87 7.81 -11.80 7.77
N ALA A 88 8.21 -10.72 8.45
CA ALA A 88 8.00 -10.58 9.89
C ALA A 88 6.49 -10.47 10.21
N VAL A 89 5.76 -9.64 9.47
CA VAL A 89 4.31 -9.46 9.63
C VAL A 89 3.55 -10.77 9.40
N LEU A 90 3.88 -11.52 8.34
CA LEU A 90 3.24 -12.81 8.07
C LEU A 90 3.50 -13.86 9.16
N ARG A 91 4.64 -13.78 9.85
CA ARG A 91 4.93 -14.63 11.02
C ARG A 91 4.22 -14.18 12.29
N LEU A 92 4.12 -12.86 12.50
CA LEU A 92 3.46 -12.28 13.68
C LEU A 92 1.94 -12.43 13.61
N PHE A 93 1.39 -12.42 12.40
CA PHE A 93 -0.04 -12.55 12.14
C PHE A 93 -0.32 -13.80 11.28
N PRO A 94 -0.37 -15.00 11.89
CA PRO A 94 -0.53 -16.25 11.13
C PRO A 94 -1.90 -16.39 10.47
N SER A 95 -2.86 -15.55 10.84
CA SER A 95 -4.22 -15.53 10.27
C SER A 95 -4.48 -14.24 9.48
N PRO A 96 -3.82 -14.03 8.34
CA PRO A 96 -4.13 -12.91 7.47
C PRO A 96 -5.53 -13.09 6.86
N VAL A 97 -6.20 -11.98 6.59
CA VAL A 97 -7.48 -12.03 5.86
C VAL A 97 -7.21 -12.59 4.47
N SER A 98 -7.93 -13.65 4.13
CA SER A 98 -7.85 -14.27 2.81
C SER A 98 -9.24 -14.55 2.24
N VAL A 99 -9.37 -14.43 0.93
CA VAL A 99 -10.58 -14.73 0.16
C VAL A 99 -10.17 -15.63 -1.00
N ASN A 100 -10.81 -16.77 -1.15
CA ASN A 100 -10.48 -17.75 -2.18
C ASN A 100 -8.98 -18.11 -2.21
N GLY A 101 -8.35 -18.27 -1.04
CA GLY A 101 -6.92 -18.60 -0.91
C GLY A 101 -5.97 -17.43 -1.26
N ARG A 102 -6.46 -16.21 -1.45
CA ARG A 102 -5.67 -15.02 -1.77
C ARG A 102 -5.66 -14.05 -0.61
N LEU A 103 -4.50 -13.53 -0.28
CA LEU A 103 -4.34 -12.49 0.75
C LEU A 103 -5.02 -11.19 0.32
N VAL A 104 -5.51 -10.42 1.27
CA VAL A 104 -6.13 -9.12 1.00
C VAL A 104 -5.18 -8.01 1.41
N LEU A 105 -4.71 -7.26 0.42
CA LEU A 105 -3.92 -6.05 0.58
C LEU A 105 -4.79 -4.82 0.34
N VAL A 106 -4.53 -3.76 1.08
CA VAL A 106 -5.18 -2.46 0.90
C VAL A 106 -4.12 -1.44 0.51
N GLY A 107 -4.40 -0.63 -0.50
CA GLY A 107 -3.51 0.45 -0.91
C GLY A 107 -4.22 1.79 -0.97
N ASP A 108 -3.49 2.85 -0.60
CA ASP A 108 -4.03 4.20 -0.69
C ASP A 108 -2.93 5.25 -0.87
N GLY A 109 -3.35 6.43 -1.32
CA GLY A 109 -2.54 7.64 -1.40
C GLY A 109 -2.77 8.53 -0.19
N ILE A 110 -1.75 8.73 0.64
CA ILE A 110 -1.81 9.54 1.85
C ILE A 110 -1.17 10.91 1.60
N LYS A 111 -1.86 11.98 1.98
CA LYS A 111 -1.33 13.36 1.93
C LYS A 111 -1.06 13.84 3.33
N VAL A 112 0.19 14.22 3.61
CA VAL A 112 0.64 14.66 4.94
C VAL A 112 1.08 16.12 4.85
N PRO A 113 0.37 17.05 5.52
CA PRO A 113 0.73 18.46 5.52
C PRO A 113 2.11 18.69 6.16
N LYS A 114 2.88 19.63 5.59
CA LYS A 114 4.19 20.03 6.07
C LYS A 114 4.31 21.56 6.05
N ARG A 115 4.86 22.12 7.11
CA ARG A 115 5.07 23.58 7.23
C ARG A 115 6.31 24.07 6.47
N GLY A 116 7.32 23.20 6.29
CA GLY A 116 8.59 23.56 5.66
C GLY A 116 8.49 23.60 4.13
N LYS A 117 8.46 24.77 3.54
CA LYS A 117 8.36 24.96 2.08
C LYS A 117 9.57 24.45 1.30
N LYS A 118 10.76 24.42 1.92
CA LYS A 118 12.04 23.99 1.29
C LYS A 118 12.40 22.53 1.58
N MET A 119 11.49 21.75 2.16
CA MET A 119 11.74 20.32 2.40
C MET A 119 11.70 19.55 1.08
N PRO A 120 12.60 18.57 0.86
CA PRO A 120 12.54 17.71 -0.33
C PRO A 120 11.18 17.04 -0.48
N ALA A 121 10.68 16.95 -1.72
CA ALA A 121 9.39 16.35 -2.09
C ALA A 121 8.13 16.99 -1.48
N VAL A 122 8.24 18.14 -0.81
CA VAL A 122 7.08 18.94 -0.41
C VAL A 122 6.56 19.69 -1.63
N LYS A 123 5.26 19.63 -1.85
CA LYS A 123 4.59 20.30 -2.96
C LYS A 123 3.16 20.71 -2.59
N LEU A 124 2.57 21.57 -3.40
CA LEU A 124 1.16 21.91 -3.30
C LEU A 124 0.33 20.68 -3.73
N LEU A 125 -0.53 20.22 -2.87
CA LEU A 125 -1.38 19.05 -3.07
C LEU A 125 -2.84 19.48 -2.99
N HIS A 126 -3.61 19.17 -4.01
CA HIS A 126 -5.07 19.29 -3.97
C HIS A 126 -5.66 18.17 -3.12
N GLN A 127 -6.46 18.51 -2.13
CA GLN A 127 -7.21 17.54 -1.31
C GLN A 127 -8.59 17.35 -1.92
N GLN A 128 -8.85 16.17 -2.43
CA GLN A 128 -10.20 15.73 -2.77
C GLN A 128 -10.88 15.26 -1.49
N SER A 129 -11.41 16.20 -0.72
CA SER A 129 -12.17 15.89 0.49
C SER A 129 -13.62 16.30 0.29
N GLU A 130 -14.55 15.40 0.59
CA GLU A 130 -15.99 15.72 0.66
C GLU A 130 -16.33 16.57 1.90
N SER A 131 -15.35 16.78 2.79
CA SER A 131 -15.50 17.55 4.03
C SER A 131 -15.09 19.01 3.80
N ASN A 132 -16.01 19.93 4.02
CA ASN A 132 -15.78 21.39 3.95
C ASN A 132 -14.84 21.93 5.02
N THR A 133 -14.43 21.11 6.00
CA THR A 133 -13.54 21.51 7.10
C THR A 133 -12.06 21.43 6.74
N LYS A 134 -11.70 20.78 5.62
CA LYS A 134 -10.31 20.65 5.19
C LYS A 134 -10.01 21.63 4.06
N PRO A 135 -8.85 22.30 4.08
CA PRO A 135 -8.48 23.21 3.00
C PRO A 135 -8.34 22.40 1.68
N GLU A 136 -8.78 23.00 0.58
CA GLU A 136 -8.71 22.40 -0.76
C GLU A 136 -7.27 22.07 -1.17
N TYR A 137 -6.32 22.90 -0.76
CA TYR A 137 -4.89 22.75 -1.06
C TYR A 137 -4.06 22.75 0.22
N ILE A 138 -3.07 21.86 0.26
CA ILE A 138 -2.05 21.83 1.33
C ILE A 138 -0.64 21.74 0.75
N MET A 139 0.31 22.39 1.43
CA MET A 139 1.73 22.09 1.25
C MET A 139 2.05 20.82 2.01
N GLY A 140 2.60 19.80 1.33
CA GLY A 140 2.85 18.53 2.01
C GLY A 140 3.51 17.45 1.16
N HIS A 141 3.68 16.31 1.78
CA HIS A 141 4.12 15.08 1.13
C HIS A 141 2.92 14.26 0.65
N SER A 142 3.05 13.72 -0.55
CA SER A 142 2.17 12.67 -1.05
C SER A 142 2.89 11.33 -0.89
N LEU A 143 2.29 10.41 -0.16
CA LEU A 143 2.81 9.05 0.04
C LEU A 143 1.85 8.05 -0.59
N GLN A 144 2.40 6.92 -0.99
CA GLN A 144 1.62 5.73 -1.31
C GLN A 144 1.94 4.67 -0.26
N ALA A 145 0.91 4.04 0.28
CA ALA A 145 1.03 3.03 1.32
C ALA A 145 0.31 1.75 0.90
N VAL A 146 0.86 0.63 1.36
CA VAL A 146 0.26 -0.70 1.21
C VAL A 146 0.22 -1.36 2.58
N SER A 147 -0.92 -1.93 2.93
CA SER A 147 -1.16 -2.65 4.18
C SER A 147 -1.72 -4.04 3.93
N LEU A 148 -1.42 -4.99 4.82
CA LEU A 148 -2.03 -6.31 4.86
C LEU A 148 -3.20 -6.29 5.83
N LEU A 149 -4.35 -6.86 5.44
CA LEU A 149 -5.43 -7.10 6.39
C LEU A 149 -5.17 -8.38 7.18
N VAL A 150 -5.30 -8.29 8.50
CA VAL A 150 -5.10 -9.40 9.42
C VAL A 150 -6.26 -9.50 10.42
N HIS A 151 -6.54 -10.71 10.88
CA HIS A 151 -7.44 -10.92 12.02
C HIS A 151 -6.64 -10.85 13.33
N ALA A 152 -7.08 -10.01 14.25
CA ALA A 152 -6.55 -9.96 15.62
C ALA A 152 -7.66 -9.49 16.58
N ALA A 153 -7.73 -10.08 17.77
CA ALA A 153 -8.68 -9.70 18.83
C ALA A 153 -10.14 -9.54 18.34
N GLN A 154 -10.63 -10.50 17.55
CA GLN A 154 -11.97 -10.51 16.95
C GLN A 154 -12.29 -9.36 15.98
N SER A 155 -11.28 -8.63 15.56
CA SER A 155 -11.38 -7.52 14.61
C SER A 155 -10.44 -7.69 13.44
N VAL A 156 -10.66 -6.91 12.37
CA VAL A 156 -9.77 -6.86 11.22
C VAL A 156 -8.95 -5.58 11.31
N PHE A 157 -7.64 -5.72 11.19
CA PHE A 157 -6.69 -4.60 11.21
C PHE A 157 -5.90 -4.53 9.91
N ALA A 158 -5.57 -3.32 9.50
CA ALA A 158 -4.65 -3.06 8.41
C ALA A 158 -3.24 -2.82 8.95
N VAL A 159 -2.35 -3.81 8.78
CA VAL A 159 -0.94 -3.71 9.19
C VAL A 159 -0.13 -3.08 8.07
N PRO A 160 0.49 -1.90 8.26
CA PRO A 160 1.28 -1.25 7.22
C PRO A 160 2.49 -2.10 6.83
N LEU A 161 2.64 -2.38 5.54
CA LEU A 161 3.79 -3.11 5.00
C LEU A 161 4.87 -2.18 4.49
N ALA A 162 4.49 -1.16 3.72
CA ALA A 162 5.40 -0.13 3.26
C ALA A 162 4.67 1.14 2.88
N ALA A 163 5.40 2.25 2.94
CA ALA A 163 5.00 3.53 2.38
C ALA A 163 6.18 4.17 1.65
N ARG A 164 5.90 4.91 0.58
CA ARG A 164 6.92 5.65 -0.19
C ARG A 164 6.40 7.04 -0.50
N ILE A 165 7.27 8.03 -0.34
CA ILE A 165 7.00 9.41 -0.75
C ILE A 165 7.03 9.49 -2.28
N HIS A 166 6.04 10.18 -2.83
CA HIS A 166 6.03 10.55 -4.24
C HIS A 166 6.66 11.93 -4.41
N GLU A 167 7.89 11.97 -4.90
CA GLU A 167 8.63 13.23 -5.11
C GLU A 167 8.01 14.13 -6.17
N GLY A 168 7.28 13.55 -7.14
CA GLY A 168 6.63 14.29 -8.22
C GLY A 168 7.55 14.59 -9.39
N LEU A 169 6.95 15.03 -10.49
CA LEU A 169 7.65 15.35 -11.73
C LEU A 169 8.40 16.71 -11.66
N VAL A 170 8.07 17.54 -10.66
CA VAL A 170 8.50 18.95 -10.61
C VAL A 170 9.94 19.11 -10.15
N TRP A 171 10.50 18.17 -9.38
CA TRP A 171 11.82 18.32 -8.77
C TRP A 171 12.96 17.64 -9.54
N SER A 172 12.64 16.69 -10.38
CA SER A 172 13.61 16.16 -11.32
C SER A 172 12.87 15.76 -12.60
N ASN A 173 13.22 16.38 -13.70
CA ASN A 173 12.81 15.92 -15.04
C ASN A 173 13.32 14.48 -15.34
N ALA A 174 14.10 13.89 -14.41
CA ALA A 174 14.66 12.55 -14.51
C ALA A 174 13.65 11.44 -14.18
N GLU A 175 12.67 11.69 -13.31
CA GLU A 175 11.73 10.64 -12.90
C GLU A 175 10.39 10.74 -13.67
N LYS A 176 10.24 9.92 -14.71
CA LYS A 176 9.03 9.85 -15.55
C LYS A 176 7.95 8.90 -15.01
N ARG A 177 8.18 8.20 -13.89
CA ARG A 177 7.23 7.25 -13.32
C ARG A 177 6.02 7.96 -12.73
N THR A 178 4.83 7.50 -13.12
CA THR A 178 3.57 7.98 -12.56
C THR A 178 3.32 7.41 -11.17
N LEU A 179 2.30 7.93 -10.46
CA LEU A 179 1.84 7.33 -9.18
C LEU A 179 1.48 5.85 -9.34
N LEU A 180 0.89 5.47 -10.49
CA LEU A 180 0.53 4.09 -10.79
C LEU A 180 1.78 3.21 -10.93
N ASP A 181 2.83 3.68 -11.60
CA ASP A 181 4.11 2.97 -11.71
C ASP A 181 4.76 2.76 -10.35
N LYS A 182 4.71 3.79 -9.51
CA LYS A 182 5.29 3.74 -8.17
C LYS A 182 4.54 2.77 -7.26
N MET A 183 3.20 2.70 -7.37
CA MET A 183 2.41 1.71 -6.63
C MET A 183 2.75 0.28 -7.06
N LEU A 184 2.86 0.01 -8.37
CA LEU A 184 3.28 -1.30 -8.87
C LEU A 184 4.70 -1.66 -8.42
N GLY A 185 5.62 -0.68 -8.47
CA GLY A 185 6.99 -0.86 -7.97
C GLY A 185 7.02 -1.15 -6.47
N LEU A 186 6.18 -0.48 -5.68
CA LEU A 186 6.07 -0.72 -4.25
C LEU A 186 5.59 -2.15 -3.96
N LEU A 187 4.56 -2.62 -4.66
CA LEU A 187 4.07 -4.01 -4.55
C LEU A 187 5.15 -5.02 -4.93
N GLY A 188 5.92 -4.76 -5.99
CA GLY A 188 7.04 -5.61 -6.38
C GLY A 188 8.13 -5.71 -5.31
N ILE A 189 8.45 -4.61 -4.62
CA ILE A 189 9.43 -4.58 -3.52
C ILE A 189 8.97 -5.41 -2.32
N LEU A 190 7.65 -5.44 -2.03
CA LEU A 190 7.11 -6.21 -0.92
C LEU A 190 7.33 -7.72 -1.10
N ASN A 191 7.49 -8.18 -2.33
CA ASN A 191 7.76 -9.58 -2.68
C ASN A 191 6.86 -10.57 -1.93
N ILE A 192 5.56 -10.34 -2.01
CA ILE A 192 4.56 -11.21 -1.39
C ILE A 192 4.47 -12.49 -2.22
N GLY A 193 5.00 -13.59 -1.68
CA GLY A 193 5.11 -14.87 -2.37
C GLY A 193 3.77 -15.56 -2.67
N SER A 194 2.66 -15.01 -2.17
CA SER A 194 1.31 -15.58 -2.37
C SER A 194 0.46 -14.66 -3.25
N PRO A 195 -0.45 -15.21 -4.06
CA PRO A 195 -1.42 -14.42 -4.79
C PRO A 195 -2.25 -13.55 -3.85
N CYS A 196 -2.58 -12.33 -4.26
CA CYS A 196 -3.39 -11.43 -3.44
C CYS A 196 -4.47 -10.69 -4.24
N TYR A 197 -5.48 -10.22 -3.51
CA TYR A 197 -6.37 -9.17 -3.96
C TYR A 197 -5.83 -7.84 -3.47
N PHE A 198 -5.62 -6.90 -4.38
CA PHE A 198 -5.21 -5.54 -4.05
C PHE A 198 -6.41 -4.62 -4.11
N VAL A 199 -6.87 -4.18 -2.94
CA VAL A 199 -8.05 -3.34 -2.75
C VAL A 199 -7.63 -1.88 -2.71
N VAL A 200 -8.15 -1.07 -3.62
CA VAL A 200 -7.79 0.34 -3.77
C VAL A 200 -8.98 1.18 -4.24
N ASP A 201 -8.86 2.49 -4.18
CA ASP A 201 -9.86 3.41 -4.68
C ASP A 201 -9.95 3.44 -6.22
N ALA A 202 -10.96 4.13 -6.76
CA ALA A 202 -11.20 4.24 -8.20
C ALA A 202 -10.06 4.95 -8.97
N TYR A 203 -9.17 5.69 -8.30
CA TYR A 203 -8.00 6.30 -8.94
C TYR A 203 -7.07 5.25 -9.55
N TYR A 204 -6.89 4.14 -8.84
CA TYR A 204 -6.04 3.02 -9.27
C TYR A 204 -6.74 2.06 -10.22
N ALA A 205 -8.04 2.22 -10.50
CA ALA A 205 -8.78 1.42 -11.48
C ALA A 205 -8.36 1.77 -12.92
N ALA A 206 -7.12 1.46 -13.28
CA ALA A 206 -6.52 1.75 -14.58
C ALA A 206 -5.94 0.48 -15.18
N GLY A 207 -6.05 0.33 -16.51
CA GLY A 207 -5.54 -0.85 -17.21
C GLY A 207 -4.05 -1.14 -16.97
N LYS A 208 -3.25 -0.11 -16.67
CA LYS A 208 -1.84 -0.26 -16.29
C LYS A 208 -1.69 -1.03 -14.96
N ILE A 209 -2.48 -0.69 -13.96
CA ILE A 209 -2.49 -1.38 -12.66
C ILE A 209 -2.98 -2.81 -12.83
N VAL A 210 -4.11 -3.02 -13.52
CA VAL A 210 -4.64 -4.37 -13.77
C VAL A 210 -3.59 -5.27 -14.42
N LYS A 211 -2.98 -4.80 -15.53
CA LYS A 211 -1.96 -5.59 -16.25
C LYS A 211 -0.71 -5.82 -15.40
N GLY A 212 -0.29 -4.82 -14.62
CA GLY A 212 0.87 -4.92 -13.74
C GLY A 212 0.66 -5.92 -12.61
N LEU A 213 -0.52 -5.90 -11.98
CA LEU A 213 -0.90 -6.86 -10.94
C LEU A 213 -1.00 -8.30 -11.48
N LEU A 214 -1.67 -8.49 -12.63
CA LEU A 214 -1.78 -9.81 -13.26
C LEU A 214 -0.41 -10.41 -13.59
N LYS A 215 0.56 -9.59 -14.03
CA LYS A 215 1.95 -10.05 -14.23
C LYS A 215 2.63 -10.52 -12.95
N GLN A 216 2.22 -10.00 -11.79
CA GLN A 216 2.71 -10.40 -10.47
C GLN A 216 1.86 -11.50 -9.82
N GLY A 217 0.86 -12.03 -10.52
CA GLY A 217 -0.07 -13.06 -10.00
C GLY A 217 -1.16 -12.50 -9.08
N HIS A 218 -1.35 -11.19 -9.04
CA HIS A 218 -2.30 -10.51 -8.18
C HIS A 218 -3.52 -10.01 -8.96
N HIS A 219 -4.62 -9.73 -8.25
CA HIS A 219 -5.85 -9.20 -8.84
C HIS A 219 -6.22 -7.86 -8.18
N LEU A 220 -6.76 -6.95 -9.00
CA LEU A 220 -7.28 -5.67 -8.54
C LEU A 220 -8.72 -5.81 -8.05
N LEU A 221 -9.01 -5.21 -6.91
CA LEU A 221 -10.36 -4.96 -6.41
C LEU A 221 -10.54 -3.44 -6.24
N SER A 222 -11.43 -2.85 -7.02
CA SER A 222 -11.63 -1.39 -6.97
C SER A 222 -13.03 -1.03 -7.47
N ARG A 223 -13.50 0.14 -7.09
CA ARG A 223 -14.71 0.71 -7.70
C ARG A 223 -14.41 1.12 -9.13
N ALA A 224 -15.35 0.82 -10.05
CA ALA A 224 -15.29 1.39 -11.39
C ALA A 224 -15.50 2.90 -11.34
N LYS A 225 -14.78 3.65 -12.18
CA LYS A 225 -15.04 5.08 -12.35
C LYS A 225 -16.45 5.29 -12.94
N SER A 226 -17.12 6.37 -12.57
CA SER A 226 -18.47 6.67 -13.05
C SER A 226 -18.58 6.76 -14.58
N ASN A 227 -17.49 7.14 -15.24
CA ASN A 227 -17.35 7.22 -16.69
C ASN A 227 -16.70 5.99 -17.33
N ALA A 228 -16.54 4.90 -16.58
CA ALA A 228 -15.91 3.69 -17.09
C ALA A 228 -16.72 3.08 -18.25
N VAL A 229 -16.00 2.61 -19.26
CA VAL A 229 -16.58 1.98 -20.43
C VAL A 229 -15.92 0.63 -20.70
N ALA A 230 -16.72 -0.29 -21.18
CA ALA A 230 -16.26 -1.56 -21.74
C ALA A 230 -16.56 -1.60 -23.25
N TYR A 231 -15.97 -2.54 -23.93
CA TYR A 231 -16.22 -2.80 -25.35
C TYR A 231 -16.58 -4.25 -25.52
N ALA A 232 -17.65 -4.52 -26.22
CA ALA A 232 -17.94 -5.86 -26.64
C ALA A 232 -16.82 -6.41 -27.56
N PRO A 233 -16.63 -7.73 -27.67
CA PRO A 233 -15.77 -8.28 -28.68
C PRO A 233 -16.15 -7.76 -30.07
N ALA A 234 -15.15 -7.53 -30.90
CA ALA A 234 -15.43 -7.14 -32.30
C ALA A 234 -16.09 -8.31 -33.06
N ASP A 235 -17.19 -8.03 -33.74
CA ASP A 235 -17.81 -9.02 -34.64
C ASP A 235 -16.82 -9.42 -35.68
N GLN A 236 -16.39 -10.68 -35.68
CA GLN A 236 -15.62 -11.26 -36.77
C GLN A 236 -16.57 -11.52 -37.94
N LYS A 237 -16.78 -10.50 -38.78
CA LYS A 237 -17.55 -10.70 -40.01
C LYS A 237 -16.82 -11.71 -40.90
N LYS A 238 -17.39 -12.89 -41.04
CA LYS A 238 -17.02 -13.86 -42.09
C LYS A 238 -17.37 -13.23 -43.45
N GLY A 239 -16.40 -12.62 -44.12
CA GLY A 239 -16.59 -11.96 -45.40
C GLY A 239 -15.32 -11.32 -45.94
N LYS A 240 -15.34 -10.81 -47.21
CA LYS A 240 -14.18 -10.21 -47.88
C LYS A 240 -13.40 -9.26 -46.96
N LYS A 241 -12.10 -9.51 -46.83
CA LYS A 241 -11.18 -8.64 -46.08
C LYS A 241 -11.28 -7.21 -46.59
N LYS A 242 -11.75 -6.29 -45.73
CA LYS A 242 -11.69 -4.84 -46.02
C LYS A 242 -10.26 -4.35 -45.86
N ARG A 243 -9.84 -3.35 -46.65
CA ARG A 243 -8.54 -2.67 -46.48
C ARG A 243 -8.47 -2.07 -45.07
N GLY A 244 -7.36 -2.27 -44.35
CA GLY A 244 -7.08 -1.75 -43.03
C GLY A 244 -6.96 -2.81 -41.93
N ALA A 245 -6.46 -2.42 -40.77
CA ALA A 245 -6.35 -3.31 -39.61
C ALA A 245 -7.76 -3.72 -39.12
N PRO A 246 -7.96 -5.00 -38.73
CA PRO A 246 -9.24 -5.46 -38.20
C PRO A 246 -9.62 -4.71 -36.95
N ARG A 247 -10.91 -4.42 -36.77
CA ARG A 247 -11.40 -3.76 -35.53
C ARG A 247 -11.10 -4.65 -34.33
N ARG A 248 -10.42 -4.10 -33.34
CA ARG A 248 -10.14 -4.77 -32.05
C ARG A 248 -11.33 -4.76 -31.10
N TYR A 249 -12.20 -3.76 -31.20
CA TYR A 249 -13.30 -3.49 -30.26
C TYR A 249 -14.62 -3.38 -31.02
N GLY A 250 -15.66 -3.99 -30.45
CA GLY A 250 -17.04 -3.88 -30.90
C GLY A 250 -17.78 -2.67 -30.31
N LYS A 251 -19.04 -2.88 -29.94
CA LYS A 251 -19.92 -1.83 -29.40
C LYS A 251 -19.37 -1.32 -28.06
N LYS A 252 -19.31 0.03 -27.88
CA LYS A 252 -18.96 0.68 -26.64
C LYS A 252 -20.15 0.61 -25.65
N ILE A 253 -19.89 0.15 -24.42
CA ILE A 253 -20.87 0.00 -23.35
C ILE A 253 -20.44 0.86 -22.17
N LYS A 254 -21.29 1.77 -21.70
CA LYS A 254 -21.06 2.50 -20.45
C LYS A 254 -21.36 1.56 -19.28
N LEU A 255 -20.39 1.25 -18.42
CA LEU A 255 -20.60 0.31 -17.30
C LEU A 255 -21.72 0.76 -16.36
N LYS A 256 -21.88 2.08 -16.16
CA LYS A 256 -22.99 2.63 -15.37
C LYS A 256 -24.38 2.22 -15.89
N SER A 257 -24.54 2.04 -17.22
CA SER A 257 -25.85 1.63 -17.78
C SER A 257 -26.20 0.17 -17.48
N LEU A 258 -25.20 -0.67 -17.18
CA LEU A 258 -25.44 -2.06 -16.79
C LEU A 258 -26.06 -2.19 -15.39
N LEU A 259 -25.87 -1.19 -14.51
CA LEU A 259 -26.44 -1.21 -13.16
C LEU A 259 -27.97 -1.11 -13.16
N SER A 260 -28.56 -0.57 -14.22
CA SER A 260 -30.03 -0.51 -14.42
C SER A 260 -30.59 -1.73 -15.16
N ASP A 261 -29.73 -2.57 -15.73
CA ASP A 261 -30.15 -3.79 -16.45
C ASP A 261 -30.00 -5.03 -15.56
N THR A 262 -31.03 -5.27 -14.76
CA THR A 262 -31.08 -6.40 -13.82
C THR A 262 -31.14 -7.78 -14.53
N ARG A 263 -31.45 -7.82 -15.82
CA ARG A 263 -31.57 -9.08 -16.59
C ARG A 263 -30.21 -9.71 -16.90
N SER A 264 -29.13 -8.92 -16.90
CA SER A 264 -27.78 -9.40 -17.20
C SER A 264 -26.94 -9.70 -15.94
N MET A 265 -27.50 -9.52 -14.75
CA MET A 265 -26.82 -9.76 -13.48
C MET A 265 -27.17 -11.13 -12.90
N GLN A 266 -26.16 -11.95 -12.64
CA GLN A 266 -26.33 -13.14 -11.80
C GLN A 266 -26.29 -12.72 -10.33
N GLU A 267 -27.27 -13.11 -9.56
CA GLU A 267 -27.26 -12.96 -8.12
C GLU A 267 -26.27 -13.98 -7.52
N VAL A 268 -25.15 -13.52 -7.02
CA VAL A 268 -24.21 -14.37 -6.29
C VAL A 268 -24.61 -14.37 -4.83
N ALA A 269 -24.97 -15.53 -4.28
CA ALA A 269 -25.27 -15.67 -2.87
C ALA A 269 -24.06 -15.22 -2.02
N SER A 270 -24.28 -14.25 -1.12
CA SER A 270 -23.28 -13.85 -0.15
C SER A 270 -22.99 -15.01 0.80
N GLN A 271 -21.73 -15.37 1.01
CA GLN A 271 -21.37 -16.36 2.02
C GLN A 271 -21.88 -15.91 3.41
N PRO A 272 -22.46 -16.82 4.21
CA PRO A 272 -22.93 -16.50 5.55
C PRO A 272 -21.74 -16.08 6.41
N GLY A 273 -21.76 -14.85 6.94
CA GLY A 273 -20.70 -14.28 7.79
C GLY A 273 -20.32 -12.83 7.47
N LEU A 274 -20.54 -12.36 6.26
CA LEU A 274 -20.43 -10.94 5.93
C LEU A 274 -21.75 -10.26 6.34
N ARG A 275 -21.79 -9.62 7.51
CA ARG A 275 -22.87 -8.72 7.88
C ARG A 275 -23.09 -7.73 6.74
N ARG A 276 -24.33 -7.58 6.31
CA ARG A 276 -24.78 -6.61 5.31
C ARG A 276 -24.13 -5.24 5.58
N ALA A 277 -23.00 -4.97 4.93
CA ALA A 277 -22.67 -3.60 4.61
C ALA A 277 -23.79 -3.08 3.71
N GLN A 278 -24.36 -1.94 4.08
CA GLN A 278 -25.47 -1.30 3.39
C GLN A 278 -25.28 -1.39 1.87
N ARG A 279 -26.33 -1.78 1.17
CA ARG A 279 -26.37 -1.90 -0.29
C ARG A 279 -25.88 -0.62 -0.95
N HIS A 280 -24.58 -0.52 -1.23
CA HIS A 280 -24.09 0.40 -2.23
C HIS A 280 -24.00 -0.37 -3.56
N PRO A 281 -24.70 0.08 -4.60
CA PRO A 281 -24.79 -0.64 -5.89
C PRO A 281 -23.53 -0.43 -6.72
N SER A 282 -22.32 -0.67 -6.19
CA SER A 282 -21.09 -0.32 -6.89
C SER A 282 -19.95 -1.35 -6.83
N LEU A 283 -20.22 -2.61 -6.51
CA LEU A 283 -19.22 -3.67 -6.57
C LEU A 283 -19.44 -4.53 -7.82
N LEU A 284 -18.76 -4.17 -8.90
CA LEU A 284 -18.51 -5.02 -10.05
C LEU A 284 -17.11 -5.62 -9.89
N CYS A 285 -17.02 -6.94 -9.73
CA CYS A 285 -15.76 -7.68 -9.96
C CYS A 285 -15.50 -7.73 -11.47
N LEU A 286 -14.38 -7.18 -11.91
CA LEU A 286 -13.84 -7.34 -13.27
C LEU A 286 -12.80 -8.44 -13.27
#